data_b96aa723967076622c125b185a13d693
#
_entry.id   b96aa723967076622c125b185a13d693
#
_cell.length_a   1.000
_cell.length_b   1.000
_cell.length_c   1.000
_cell.angle_alpha   90.00
_cell.angle_beta   90.00
_cell.angle_gamma   90.00
#
_symmetry.space_group_name_H-M   'P 1'
#
loop_
_entity.id
_entity.type
_entity.pdbx_description
1 polymer ?
#
loop_
_entity_poly.entity_id
_entity_poly.type
_entity_poly.pdbx_seq_one_letter_code
_entity_poly.pdbx_strand_id
1 'polypeptide(L)'
;MGAKGDKTKQRICDKAYNLFAERGYKDVTMKDICEKTGLSRGGLYRHYESTAQIFLEIIDGFAQKQKNEFSEMIKQHVPAMKILDEVLTRYMNEMMDSENSLSLAIYEFYSNPEISKTENSMVRQYEISKAMWLELLNYGMESGEFRMVDSEAVYDMIVFSYQGVRMYSRLMKMEPVIPQRITSQIKRILVPQED
;
A
#
# COMPACT_ATOMS: atom_id res chain seq x y z
N MET A 1 -12.99 22.81 9.18
CA MET A 1 -14.10 21.81 9.08
C MET A 1 -14.29 21.21 10.48
N GLY A 2 -15.52 20.99 10.96
CA GLY A 2 -15.72 20.55 12.35
C GLY A 2 -15.60 19.02 12.47
N ALA A 3 -15.23 18.52 13.65
CA ALA A 3 -15.03 17.11 13.98
C ALA A 3 -16.13 16.11 13.49
N LYS A 4 -17.35 16.61 13.27
CA LYS A 4 -18.45 15.81 12.71
C LYS A 4 -18.31 15.59 11.19
N GLY A 5 -17.74 16.57 10.47
CA GLY A 5 -17.46 16.48 9.03
C GLY A 5 -16.36 15.45 8.75
N ASP A 6 -15.31 15.47 9.57
CA ASP A 6 -14.16 14.56 9.42
C ASP A 6 -14.55 13.10 9.69
N LYS A 7 -15.39 12.84 10.71
CA LYS A 7 -15.95 11.50 10.97
C LYS A 7 -16.81 10.99 9.81
N THR A 8 -17.54 11.88 9.13
CA THR A 8 -18.36 11.49 7.97
C THR A 8 -17.49 11.17 6.77
N LYS A 9 -16.45 11.96 6.50
CA LYS A 9 -15.47 11.67 5.44
C LYS A 9 -14.77 10.32 5.66
N GLN A 10 -14.29 10.06 6.87
CA GLN A 10 -13.68 8.78 7.21
C GLN A 10 -14.64 7.61 6.93
N ARG A 11 -15.90 7.71 7.37
CA ARG A 11 -16.91 6.67 7.09
C ARG A 11 -17.17 6.47 5.61
N ILE A 12 -17.15 7.54 4.81
CA ILE A 12 -17.30 7.46 3.35
C ILE A 12 -16.11 6.70 2.76
N CYS A 13 -14.88 7.08 3.13
CA CYS A 13 -13.65 6.43 2.66
C CYS A 13 -13.61 4.94 3.05
N ASP A 14 -13.93 4.58 4.30
CA ASP A 14 -13.94 3.19 4.76
C ASP A 14 -14.94 2.32 3.97
N LYS A 15 -16.13 2.85 3.68
CA LYS A 15 -17.16 2.12 2.90
C LYS A 15 -16.82 2.04 1.43
N ALA A 16 -16.27 3.12 0.85
CA ALA A 16 -15.84 3.16 -0.54
C ALA A 16 -14.61 2.25 -0.77
N TYR A 17 -13.68 2.17 0.19
CA TYR A 17 -12.58 1.23 0.15
C TYR A 17 -13.04 -0.19 -0.16
N ASN A 18 -14.03 -0.70 0.61
CA ASN A 18 -14.54 -2.05 0.41
C ASN A 18 -15.15 -2.26 -0.97
N LEU A 19 -15.86 -1.25 -1.50
CA LEU A 19 -16.42 -1.30 -2.85
C LEU A 19 -15.31 -1.35 -3.92
N PHE A 20 -14.30 -0.51 -3.79
CA PHE A 20 -13.17 -0.50 -4.72
C PHE A 20 -12.34 -1.78 -4.64
N ALA A 21 -12.14 -2.35 -3.46
CA ALA A 21 -11.45 -3.62 -3.29
C ALA A 21 -12.22 -4.78 -3.93
N GLU A 22 -13.55 -4.80 -3.78
CA GLU A 22 -14.43 -5.85 -4.29
C GLU A 22 -14.57 -5.79 -5.82
N ARG A 23 -14.78 -4.57 -6.39
CA ARG A 23 -15.25 -4.40 -7.79
C ARG A 23 -14.25 -3.72 -8.71
N GLY A 24 -13.12 -3.20 -8.19
CA GLY A 24 -12.25 -2.30 -8.95
C GLY A 24 -12.74 -0.85 -8.92
N TYR A 25 -12.03 0.04 -9.63
CA TYR A 25 -12.39 1.46 -9.66
C TYR A 25 -13.52 1.76 -10.66
N LYS A 26 -13.49 1.13 -11.84
CA LYS A 26 -14.40 1.43 -12.96
C LYS A 26 -15.85 1.10 -12.67
N ASP A 27 -16.09 0.04 -11.88
CA ASP A 27 -17.42 -0.48 -11.61
C ASP A 27 -18.04 0.09 -10.32
N VAL A 28 -17.43 1.12 -9.71
CA VAL A 28 -17.95 1.81 -8.53
C VAL A 28 -18.42 3.20 -8.87
N THR A 29 -19.68 3.49 -8.56
CA THR A 29 -20.33 4.77 -8.80
C THR A 29 -20.63 5.53 -7.51
N MET A 30 -20.89 6.85 -7.61
CA MET A 30 -21.37 7.66 -6.48
C MET A 30 -22.69 7.10 -5.90
N LYS A 31 -23.52 6.46 -6.72
CA LYS A 31 -24.76 5.81 -6.26
C LYS A 31 -24.46 4.63 -5.34
N ASP A 32 -23.53 3.75 -5.73
CA ASP A 32 -23.12 2.61 -4.88
C ASP A 32 -22.59 3.07 -3.53
N ILE A 33 -21.80 4.15 -3.53
CA ILE A 33 -21.26 4.73 -2.29
C ILE A 33 -22.39 5.34 -1.43
N CYS A 34 -23.40 6.01 -2.03
CA CYS A 34 -24.59 6.45 -1.30
C CYS A 34 -25.30 5.28 -0.61
N GLU A 35 -25.56 4.22 -1.35
CA GLU A 35 -26.23 3.03 -0.83
C GLU A 35 -25.45 2.37 0.30
N LYS A 36 -24.12 2.21 0.12
CA LYS A 36 -23.24 1.58 1.12
C LYS A 36 -23.05 2.41 2.40
N THR A 37 -23.10 3.75 2.27
CA THR A 37 -22.94 4.69 3.41
C THR A 37 -24.25 5.06 4.08
N GLY A 38 -25.40 4.83 3.44
CA GLY A 38 -26.71 5.31 3.90
C GLY A 38 -26.89 6.83 3.76
N LEU A 39 -26.03 7.52 3.00
CA LEU A 39 -26.16 8.95 2.76
C LEU A 39 -27.08 9.23 1.58
N SER A 40 -27.85 10.31 1.68
CA SER A 40 -28.53 10.85 0.50
C SER A 40 -27.49 11.35 -0.52
N ARG A 41 -27.90 11.44 -1.80
CA ARG A 41 -27.04 11.98 -2.87
C ARG A 41 -26.49 13.35 -2.52
N GLY A 42 -27.34 14.29 -2.08
CA GLY A 42 -26.89 15.63 -1.64
C GLY A 42 -26.00 15.59 -0.39
N GLY A 43 -26.18 14.59 0.48
CA GLY A 43 -25.32 14.36 1.64
C GLY A 43 -23.89 13.95 1.23
N LEU A 44 -23.75 13.05 0.27
CA LEU A 44 -22.44 12.62 -0.27
C LEU A 44 -21.76 13.75 -1.06
N TYR A 45 -22.49 14.41 -1.97
CA TYR A 45 -21.94 15.48 -2.82
C TYR A 45 -21.48 16.72 -2.06
N ARG A 46 -21.89 16.91 -0.80
CA ARG A 46 -21.31 17.94 0.09
C ARG A 46 -19.89 17.62 0.55
N HIS A 47 -19.45 16.37 0.47
CA HIS A 47 -18.13 15.94 0.89
C HIS A 47 -17.21 15.68 -0.29
N TYR A 48 -17.72 15.11 -1.38
CA TYR A 48 -16.96 14.70 -2.55
C TYR A 48 -17.75 14.91 -3.83
N GLU A 49 -17.11 15.45 -4.84
CA GLU A 49 -17.71 15.71 -6.15
C GLU A 49 -17.72 14.48 -7.06
N SER A 50 -16.80 13.55 -6.82
CA SER A 50 -16.63 12.36 -7.67
C SER A 50 -16.05 11.16 -6.91
N THR A 51 -16.18 9.97 -7.51
CA THR A 51 -15.50 8.76 -7.04
C THR A 51 -13.98 8.92 -7.05
N ALA A 52 -13.43 9.70 -8.00
CA ALA A 52 -12.01 9.99 -8.10
C ALA A 52 -11.48 10.71 -6.86
N GLN A 53 -12.19 11.73 -6.36
CA GLN A 53 -11.79 12.43 -5.13
C GLN A 53 -11.79 11.51 -3.91
N ILE A 54 -12.79 10.63 -3.78
CA ILE A 54 -12.86 9.65 -2.69
C ILE A 54 -11.69 8.67 -2.79
N PHE A 55 -11.43 8.18 -4.00
CA PHE A 55 -10.35 7.22 -4.24
C PHE A 55 -8.98 7.80 -3.93
N LEU A 56 -8.70 9.02 -4.39
CA LEU A 56 -7.45 9.73 -4.09
C LEU A 56 -7.28 9.97 -2.58
N GLU A 57 -8.33 10.37 -1.86
CA GLU A 57 -8.24 10.55 -0.40
C GLU A 57 -7.94 9.23 0.33
N ILE A 58 -8.48 8.10 -0.15
CA ILE A 58 -8.15 6.76 0.36
C ILE A 58 -6.66 6.45 0.13
N ILE A 59 -6.17 6.66 -1.09
CA ILE A 59 -4.79 6.39 -1.47
C ILE A 59 -3.81 7.28 -0.67
N ASP A 60 -4.10 8.58 -0.56
CA ASP A 60 -3.28 9.52 0.22
C ASP A 60 -3.26 9.16 1.71
N GLY A 61 -4.37 8.64 2.24
CA GLY A 61 -4.46 8.16 3.62
C GLY A 61 -3.51 7.00 3.92
N PHE A 62 -3.26 6.10 2.96
CA PHE A 62 -2.24 5.04 3.10
C PHE A 62 -0.82 5.60 3.12
N ALA A 63 -0.51 6.51 2.19
CA ALA A 63 0.82 7.14 2.13
C ALA A 63 1.17 7.87 3.44
N GLN A 64 0.21 8.54 4.05
CA GLN A 64 0.41 9.23 5.33
C GLN A 64 0.69 8.25 6.49
N LYS A 65 -0.01 7.12 6.53
CA LYS A 65 0.20 6.10 7.57
C LYS A 65 1.56 5.42 7.45
N GLN A 66 2.04 5.19 6.24
CA GLN A 66 3.33 4.52 5.99
C GLN A 66 4.54 5.42 6.24
N LYS A 67 4.40 6.73 6.09
CA LYS A 67 5.52 7.69 6.01
C LYS A 67 6.55 7.62 7.16
N ASN A 68 6.20 7.12 8.32
CA ASN A 68 7.07 7.12 9.50
C ASN A 68 7.22 5.73 10.14
N GLU A 69 6.77 4.68 9.48
CA GLU A 69 6.69 3.35 10.11
C GLU A 69 8.05 2.85 10.61
N PHE A 70 9.07 2.85 9.75
CA PHE A 70 10.40 2.37 10.12
C PHE A 70 11.17 3.39 10.96
N SER A 71 11.03 4.68 10.65
CA SER A 71 11.74 5.75 11.36
C SER A 71 11.50 5.75 12.87
N GLU A 72 10.27 5.47 13.31
CA GLU A 72 9.97 5.40 14.74
C GLU A 72 10.63 4.18 15.41
N MET A 73 10.65 3.03 14.74
CA MET A 73 11.30 1.82 15.26
C MET A 73 12.84 1.98 15.28
N ILE A 74 13.41 2.60 14.24
CA ILE A 74 14.85 2.90 14.16
C ILE A 74 15.27 3.86 15.29
N LYS A 75 14.51 4.93 15.55
CA LYS A 75 14.77 5.84 16.67
C LYS A 75 14.71 5.16 18.04
N GLN A 76 13.91 4.11 18.16
CA GLN A 76 13.82 3.29 19.37
C GLN A 76 14.90 2.20 19.41
N HIS A 77 15.86 2.19 18.48
CA HIS A 77 16.92 1.19 18.35
C HIS A 77 16.40 -0.25 18.26
N VAL A 78 15.25 -0.45 17.63
CA VAL A 78 14.75 -1.80 17.33
C VAL A 78 15.70 -2.43 16.30
N PRO A 79 16.17 -3.69 16.51
CA PRO A 79 17.05 -4.36 15.57
C PRO A 79 16.48 -4.38 14.15
N ALA A 80 17.33 -4.11 13.15
CA ALA A 80 16.91 -4.05 11.74
C ALA A 80 16.29 -5.36 11.26
N MET A 81 16.83 -6.50 11.72
CA MET A 81 16.27 -7.82 11.47
C MET A 81 14.83 -7.97 11.96
N LYS A 82 14.54 -7.43 13.15
CA LYS A 82 13.20 -7.49 13.72
C LYS A 82 12.22 -6.65 12.90
N ILE A 83 12.61 -5.45 12.49
CA ILE A 83 11.80 -4.58 11.61
C ILE A 83 11.53 -5.29 10.27
N LEU A 84 12.57 -5.88 9.68
CA LEU A 84 12.46 -6.64 8.43
C LEU A 84 11.48 -7.82 8.56
N ASP A 85 11.55 -8.57 9.64
CA ASP A 85 10.69 -9.73 9.88
C ASP A 85 9.22 -9.34 10.02
N GLU A 86 8.95 -8.26 10.74
CA GLU A 86 7.58 -7.75 10.92
C GLU A 86 6.99 -7.29 9.59
N VAL A 87 7.75 -6.52 8.78
CA VAL A 87 7.24 -6.01 7.50
C VAL A 87 7.08 -7.14 6.47
N LEU A 88 8.03 -8.08 6.38
CA LEU A 88 7.92 -9.19 5.43
C LEU A 88 6.77 -10.14 5.80
N THR A 89 6.52 -10.37 7.10
CA THR A 89 5.36 -11.14 7.57
C THR A 89 4.05 -10.44 7.18
N ARG A 90 3.96 -9.14 7.37
CA ARG A 90 2.79 -8.36 6.93
C ARG A 90 2.62 -8.44 5.41
N TYR A 91 3.67 -8.22 4.63
CA TYR A 91 3.61 -8.31 3.16
C TYR A 91 3.16 -9.68 2.67
N MET A 92 3.64 -10.76 3.31
CA MET A 92 3.21 -12.12 2.99
C MET A 92 1.68 -12.27 3.20
N ASN A 93 1.14 -11.76 4.30
CA ASN A 93 -0.30 -11.80 4.58
C ASN A 93 -1.09 -10.95 3.57
N GLU A 94 -0.63 -9.72 3.27
CA GLU A 94 -1.28 -8.83 2.31
C GLU A 94 -1.23 -9.36 0.87
N MET A 95 -0.16 -10.06 0.49
CA MET A 95 -0.05 -10.75 -0.80
C MET A 95 -1.08 -11.87 -0.96
N MET A 96 -1.53 -12.47 0.14
CA MET A 96 -2.56 -13.52 0.14
C MET A 96 -3.98 -12.97 0.26
N ASP A 97 -4.15 -11.73 0.71
CA ASP A 97 -5.45 -11.09 0.86
C ASP A 97 -5.89 -10.40 -0.45
N SER A 98 -6.40 -11.21 -1.38
CA SER A 98 -6.89 -10.69 -2.65
C SER A 98 -8.22 -9.94 -2.52
N GLU A 99 -9.04 -10.25 -1.51
CA GLU A 99 -10.38 -9.69 -1.35
C GLU A 99 -10.35 -8.23 -0.87
N ASN A 100 -9.38 -7.89 -0.01
CA ASN A 100 -9.23 -6.52 0.51
C ASN A 100 -8.15 -5.71 -0.24
N SER A 101 -7.67 -6.18 -1.39
CA SER A 101 -6.63 -5.52 -2.17
C SER A 101 -7.18 -4.46 -3.10
N LEU A 102 -6.67 -3.23 -3.01
CA LEU A 102 -6.95 -2.16 -3.98
C LEU A 102 -6.14 -2.26 -5.27
N SER A 103 -5.30 -3.29 -5.46
CA SER A 103 -4.35 -3.34 -6.60
C SER A 103 -5.03 -3.20 -7.96
N LEU A 104 -6.19 -3.86 -8.16
CA LEU A 104 -6.97 -3.72 -9.39
C LEU A 104 -7.52 -2.28 -9.54
N ALA A 105 -8.12 -1.73 -8.50
CA ALA A 105 -8.68 -0.39 -8.55
C ALA A 105 -7.61 0.67 -8.80
N ILE A 106 -6.43 0.52 -8.20
CA ILE A 106 -5.26 1.37 -8.43
C ILE A 106 -4.82 1.28 -9.89
N TYR A 107 -4.68 0.07 -10.44
CA TYR A 107 -4.32 -0.12 -11.84
C TYR A 107 -5.34 0.53 -12.79
N GLU A 108 -6.63 0.29 -12.56
CA GLU A 108 -7.70 0.86 -13.39
C GLU A 108 -7.75 2.38 -13.34
N PHE A 109 -7.55 2.97 -12.15
CA PHE A 109 -7.55 4.40 -11.94
C PHE A 109 -6.39 5.07 -12.69
N TYR A 110 -5.16 4.63 -12.44
CA TYR A 110 -3.98 5.24 -13.05
C TYR A 110 -3.72 4.84 -14.51
N SER A 111 -4.39 3.79 -15.00
CA SER A 111 -4.41 3.47 -16.44
C SER A 111 -5.29 4.41 -17.26
N ASN A 112 -6.09 5.27 -16.61
CA ASN A 112 -6.89 6.27 -17.31
C ASN A 112 -5.98 7.43 -17.77
N PRO A 113 -5.85 7.69 -19.11
CA PRO A 113 -4.98 8.73 -19.63
C PRO A 113 -5.30 10.15 -19.14
N GLU A 114 -6.54 10.44 -18.78
CA GLU A 114 -6.95 11.75 -18.28
C GLU A 114 -6.47 11.99 -16.84
N ILE A 115 -6.38 10.93 -16.03
CA ILE A 115 -5.92 11.00 -14.65
C ILE A 115 -4.40 11.03 -14.59
N SER A 116 -3.72 10.19 -15.38
CA SER A 116 -2.26 10.06 -15.37
C SER A 116 -1.50 11.32 -15.79
N LYS A 117 -2.16 12.25 -16.50
CA LYS A 117 -1.54 13.49 -16.97
C LYS A 117 -1.48 14.61 -15.93
N THR A 118 -2.34 14.58 -14.93
CA THR A 118 -2.53 15.71 -14.02
C THR A 118 -1.97 15.50 -12.62
N GLU A 119 -1.91 14.26 -12.14
CA GLU A 119 -1.36 13.94 -10.82
C GLU A 119 -0.74 12.55 -10.78
N ASN A 120 0.55 12.50 -10.53
CA ASN A 120 1.24 11.22 -10.39
C ASN A 120 1.44 10.89 -8.90
N SER A 121 0.33 10.72 -8.17
CA SER A 121 0.37 10.30 -6.77
C SER A 121 0.99 8.89 -6.61
N MET A 122 0.98 8.06 -7.66
CA MET A 122 1.70 6.77 -7.67
C MET A 122 3.21 6.96 -7.62
N VAL A 123 3.78 7.88 -8.41
CA VAL A 123 5.23 8.19 -8.33
C VAL A 123 5.56 8.72 -6.95
N ARG A 124 4.76 9.64 -6.42
CA ARG A 124 4.96 10.16 -5.06
C ARG A 124 4.92 9.06 -3.99
N GLN A 125 4.00 8.11 -4.10
CA GLN A 125 3.94 6.96 -3.19
C GLN A 125 5.14 6.04 -3.33
N TYR A 126 5.57 5.78 -4.56
CA TYR A 126 6.79 5.00 -4.82
C TYR A 126 8.00 5.67 -4.16
N GLU A 127 8.19 6.98 -4.33
CA GLU A 127 9.32 7.72 -3.73
C GLU A 127 9.26 7.75 -2.19
N ILE A 128 8.08 7.93 -1.60
CA ILE A 128 7.90 7.85 -0.14
C ILE A 128 8.26 6.46 0.38
N SER A 129 7.75 5.42 -0.25
CA SER A 129 8.02 4.03 0.11
C SER A 129 9.50 3.69 -0.09
N LYS A 130 10.11 4.17 -1.19
CA LYS A 130 11.55 4.02 -1.47
C LYS A 130 12.38 4.64 -0.36
N ALA A 131 12.15 5.90 -0.01
CA ALA A 131 12.89 6.57 1.04
C ALA A 131 12.83 5.82 2.38
N MET A 132 11.67 5.32 2.75
CA MET A 132 11.45 4.54 3.96
C MET A 132 12.25 3.21 3.96
N TRP A 133 12.20 2.48 2.84
CA TRP A 133 12.95 1.23 2.70
C TRP A 133 14.46 1.44 2.69
N LEU A 134 14.96 2.51 2.02
CA LEU A 134 16.37 2.85 2.04
C LEU A 134 16.84 3.20 3.46
N GLU A 135 16.02 3.89 4.26
CA GLU A 135 16.33 4.15 5.67
C GLU A 135 16.55 2.86 6.46
N LEU A 136 15.65 1.87 6.33
CA LEU A 136 15.80 0.57 6.98
C LEU A 136 17.02 -0.22 6.48
N LEU A 137 17.21 -0.27 5.16
CA LEU A 137 18.34 -1.01 4.57
C LEU A 137 19.68 -0.42 5.00
N ASN A 138 19.82 0.90 4.98
CA ASN A 138 21.02 1.58 5.43
C ASN A 138 21.26 1.36 6.94
N TYR A 139 20.21 1.49 7.75
CA TYR A 139 20.30 1.21 9.19
C TYR A 139 20.79 -0.23 9.47
N GLY A 140 20.26 -1.22 8.75
CA GLY A 140 20.71 -2.60 8.92
C GLY A 140 22.13 -2.86 8.43
N MET A 141 22.58 -2.18 7.37
CA MET A 141 23.97 -2.24 6.90
C MET A 141 24.94 -1.56 7.88
N GLU A 142 24.58 -0.40 8.41
CA GLU A 142 25.39 0.34 9.39
C GLU A 142 25.53 -0.41 10.73
N SER A 143 24.46 -1.10 11.15
CA SER A 143 24.51 -1.95 12.37
C SER A 143 25.23 -3.30 12.16
N GLY A 144 25.55 -3.66 10.90
CA GLY A 144 26.13 -4.96 10.56
C GLY A 144 25.13 -6.12 10.56
N GLU A 145 23.84 -5.85 10.76
CA GLU A 145 22.78 -6.86 10.69
C GLU A 145 22.45 -7.27 9.24
N PHE A 146 22.68 -6.37 8.28
CA PHE A 146 22.52 -6.65 6.87
C PHE A 146 23.88 -6.62 6.16
N ARG A 147 23.98 -7.42 5.09
CA ARG A 147 25.11 -7.34 4.16
C ARG A 147 25.07 -6.03 3.38
N MET A 148 26.23 -5.59 2.91
CA MET A 148 26.32 -4.48 1.96
C MET A 148 25.67 -4.88 0.64
N VAL A 149 24.62 -4.16 0.25
CA VAL A 149 23.84 -4.38 -0.97
C VAL A 149 23.55 -3.05 -1.67
N ASP A 150 23.14 -3.11 -2.93
CA ASP A 150 22.51 -1.98 -3.60
C ASP A 150 21.06 -1.82 -3.06
N SER A 151 20.87 -0.84 -2.20
CA SER A 151 19.59 -0.61 -1.53
C SER A 151 18.46 -0.27 -2.50
N GLU A 152 18.76 0.43 -3.60
CA GLU A 152 17.74 0.77 -4.61
C GLU A 152 17.31 -0.47 -5.37
N ALA A 153 18.25 -1.30 -5.80
CA ALA A 153 17.94 -2.55 -6.50
C ALA A 153 17.14 -3.51 -5.61
N VAL A 154 17.50 -3.61 -4.33
CA VAL A 154 16.73 -4.43 -3.37
C VAL A 154 15.33 -3.89 -3.16
N TYR A 155 15.18 -2.57 -3.02
CA TYR A 155 13.85 -1.96 -2.92
C TYR A 155 12.99 -2.26 -4.15
N ASP A 156 13.52 -2.08 -5.36
CA ASP A 156 12.79 -2.37 -6.59
C ASP A 156 12.33 -3.84 -6.64
N MET A 157 13.18 -4.77 -6.26
CA MET A 157 12.81 -6.19 -6.16
C MET A 157 11.68 -6.41 -5.16
N ILE A 158 11.72 -5.75 -3.99
CA ILE A 158 10.70 -5.88 -2.95
C ILE A 158 9.37 -5.33 -3.45
N VAL A 159 9.35 -4.07 -3.92
CA VAL A 159 8.08 -3.39 -4.28
C VAL A 159 7.41 -4.03 -5.48
N PHE A 160 8.17 -4.36 -6.53
CA PHE A 160 7.58 -4.96 -7.74
C PHE A 160 7.18 -6.42 -7.53
N SER A 161 7.90 -7.19 -6.71
CA SER A 161 7.45 -8.53 -6.32
C SER A 161 6.15 -8.47 -5.52
N TYR A 162 6.08 -7.59 -4.53
CA TYR A 162 4.89 -7.40 -3.70
C TYR A 162 3.68 -6.97 -4.53
N GLN A 163 3.82 -5.94 -5.37
CA GLN A 163 2.73 -5.45 -6.22
C GLN A 163 2.32 -6.48 -7.28
N GLY A 164 3.29 -7.18 -7.86
CA GLY A 164 3.05 -8.23 -8.84
C GLY A 164 2.19 -9.36 -8.27
N VAL A 165 2.55 -9.89 -7.08
CA VAL A 165 1.76 -10.95 -6.44
C VAL A 165 0.34 -10.48 -6.13
N ARG A 166 0.17 -9.28 -5.59
CA ARG A 166 -1.15 -8.71 -5.27
C ARG A 166 -2.02 -8.50 -6.51
N MET A 167 -1.43 -8.10 -7.63
CA MET A 167 -2.16 -7.98 -8.90
C MET A 167 -2.57 -9.36 -9.44
N TYR A 168 -1.63 -10.31 -9.47
CA TYR A 168 -1.90 -11.65 -9.99
C TYR A 168 -2.83 -12.46 -9.09
N SER A 169 -2.90 -12.19 -7.78
CA SER A 169 -3.85 -12.85 -6.88
C SER A 169 -5.33 -12.59 -7.24
N ARG A 170 -5.59 -11.54 -8.01
CA ARG A 170 -6.94 -11.25 -8.57
C ARG A 170 -7.24 -12.04 -9.84
N LEU A 171 -6.22 -12.55 -10.51
CA LEU A 171 -6.34 -13.24 -11.82
C LEU A 171 -6.25 -14.76 -11.69
N MET A 172 -5.57 -15.24 -10.65
CA MET A 172 -5.36 -16.66 -10.41
C MET A 172 -5.32 -16.97 -8.92
N LYS A 173 -5.64 -18.21 -8.56
CA LYS A 173 -5.49 -18.67 -7.18
C LYS A 173 -4.00 -18.64 -6.79
N MET A 174 -3.69 -17.80 -5.81
CA MET A 174 -2.33 -17.67 -5.29
C MET A 174 -2.04 -18.78 -4.27
N GLU A 175 -0.93 -19.48 -4.47
CA GLU A 175 -0.47 -20.48 -3.50
C GLU A 175 0.39 -19.82 -2.42
N PRO A 176 0.19 -20.13 -1.11
CA PRO A 176 0.97 -19.53 -0.02
C PRO A 176 2.48 -19.66 -0.13
N VAL A 177 2.96 -20.69 -0.85
CA VAL A 177 4.40 -20.90 -1.08
C VAL A 177 5.05 -19.79 -1.93
N ILE A 178 4.28 -19.07 -2.74
CA ILE A 178 4.82 -18.00 -3.61
C ILE A 178 5.29 -16.81 -2.77
N PRO A 179 4.43 -16.16 -1.94
CA PRO A 179 4.89 -15.12 -1.01
C PRO A 179 6.00 -15.58 -0.08
N GLN A 180 5.94 -16.82 0.42
CA GLN A 180 6.99 -17.39 1.29
C GLN A 180 8.36 -17.46 0.60
N ARG A 181 8.41 -17.91 -0.67
CA ARG A 181 9.66 -17.93 -1.46
C ARG A 181 10.22 -16.54 -1.68
N ILE A 182 9.37 -15.58 -2.00
CA ILE A 182 9.77 -14.18 -2.22
C ILE A 182 10.37 -13.60 -0.95
N THR A 183 9.66 -13.67 0.18
CA THR A 183 10.13 -13.11 1.45
C THR A 183 11.38 -13.81 1.96
N SER A 184 11.47 -15.13 1.80
CA SER A 184 12.68 -15.88 2.14
C SER A 184 13.88 -15.49 1.28
N GLN A 185 13.66 -15.23 -0.02
CA GLN A 185 14.74 -14.78 -0.90
C GLN A 185 15.21 -13.36 -0.56
N ILE A 186 14.30 -12.44 -0.22
CA ILE A 186 14.66 -11.11 0.27
C ILE A 186 15.56 -11.22 1.51
N LYS A 187 15.17 -12.04 2.49
CA LYS A 187 16.02 -12.30 3.67
C LYS A 187 17.41 -12.84 3.29
N ARG A 188 17.48 -13.81 2.39
CA ARG A 188 18.76 -14.38 1.93
C ARG A 188 19.69 -13.35 1.28
N ILE A 189 19.13 -12.34 0.61
CA ILE A 189 19.90 -11.26 0.01
C ILE A 189 20.47 -10.35 1.09
N LEU A 190 19.70 -10.06 2.12
CA LEU A 190 20.03 -9.06 3.14
C LEU A 190 20.87 -9.63 4.30
N VAL A 191 20.54 -10.82 4.77
CA VAL A 191 21.11 -11.37 6.01
C VAL A 191 22.42 -12.09 5.72
N PRO A 192 23.49 -11.83 6.49
CA PRO A 192 24.70 -12.65 6.45
C PRO A 192 24.36 -14.12 6.68
N GLN A 193 24.88 -15.01 5.85
CA GLN A 193 24.79 -16.44 6.14
C GLN A 193 25.87 -16.78 7.18
N GLU A 194 25.49 -17.46 8.24
CA GLU A 194 26.48 -18.09 9.12
C GLU A 194 27.20 -19.17 8.32
N ASP A 195 28.54 -19.08 8.25
CA ASP A 195 29.41 -20.08 7.61
C ASP A 195 29.35 -21.44 8.32
#